data_6ec4a74fb69f7d999ee55326bd78b3ae
#
_entry.id   6ec4a74fb69f7d999ee55326bd78b3ae
#
_cell.length_a   1.000
_cell.length_b   1.000
_cell.length_c   1.000
_cell.angle_alpha   90.00
_cell.angle_beta   90.00
_cell.angle_gamma   90.00
#
_symmetry.space_group_name_H-M   'P 1'
#
loop_
_entity.id
_entity.type
_entity.pdbx_description
1 polymer ?
#
loop_
_entity_poly.entity_id
_entity_poly.type
_entity_poly.pdbx_seq_one_letter_code
_entity_poly.pdbx_strand_id
1 'polypeptide(L)'
;MGEIQIKSDVVLKGYWKRDEANAESIVDEWFYTGDAGFFDEDGFLFIHDRVKDMIISGGENIYPAEVENALMSHPDIIDAAVVGVPDDKWGETVKAFVILSEGKIQSEADIISYSKEQIASYKCPTSVDFINDIPRNPSGKILRRVLREPFWEEKGRNVS
;
A
#
# COMPACT_ATOMS: atom_id res chain seq x y z
N MET A 1 -13.01 1.77 -9.85
CA MET A 1 -11.55 1.65 -9.58
C MET A 1 -11.05 0.34 -10.15
N GLY A 2 -9.87 0.31 -10.79
CA GLY A 2 -9.27 -0.88 -11.40
C GLY A 2 -7.80 -0.64 -11.73
N GLU A 3 -7.10 -1.67 -12.24
CA GLU A 3 -5.74 -1.53 -12.72
C GLU A 3 -5.70 -0.69 -14.00
N ILE A 4 -4.76 0.25 -14.05
CA ILE A 4 -4.56 1.10 -15.22
C ILE A 4 -3.85 0.30 -16.29
N GLN A 5 -4.47 0.22 -17.46
CA GLN A 5 -3.93 -0.43 -18.64
C GLN A 5 -3.73 0.59 -19.77
N ILE A 6 -2.62 0.47 -20.51
CA ILE A 6 -2.26 1.40 -21.56
C ILE A 6 -1.98 0.64 -22.86
N LYS A 7 -2.58 1.08 -23.96
CA LYS A 7 -2.28 0.60 -25.31
C LYS A 7 -1.95 1.79 -26.19
N SER A 8 -0.71 1.89 -26.66
CA SER A 8 -0.23 2.98 -27.49
C SER A 8 1.14 2.64 -28.09
N ASP A 9 1.45 3.28 -29.22
CA ASP A 9 2.75 3.14 -29.88
C ASP A 9 3.94 3.66 -29.05
N VAL A 10 3.68 4.46 -28.01
CA VAL A 10 4.72 4.97 -27.07
C VAL A 10 4.99 4.03 -25.91
N VAL A 11 4.21 2.97 -25.74
CA VAL A 11 4.45 1.96 -24.71
C VAL A 11 5.70 1.16 -25.05
N LEU A 12 6.49 0.83 -24.01
CA LEU A 12 7.68 0.00 -24.17
C LEU A 12 7.33 -1.34 -24.82
N LYS A 13 8.26 -1.87 -25.64
CA LYS A 13 8.08 -3.20 -26.27
C LYS A 13 8.37 -4.36 -25.32
N GLY A 14 8.92 -4.07 -24.15
CA GLY A 14 9.26 -5.04 -23.12
C GLY A 14 10.49 -4.62 -22.32
N TYR A 15 10.66 -5.27 -21.18
CA TYR A 15 11.84 -5.15 -20.33
C TYR A 15 12.96 -6.03 -20.89
N TRP A 16 14.17 -5.50 -20.97
CA TRP A 16 15.33 -6.21 -21.49
C TRP A 16 15.66 -7.47 -20.70
N LYS A 17 15.67 -8.63 -21.36
CA LYS A 17 15.95 -9.95 -20.75
C LYS A 17 15.08 -10.29 -19.52
N ARG A 18 13.81 -9.91 -19.53
CA ARG A 18 12.85 -10.17 -18.46
C ARG A 18 11.57 -10.80 -19.03
N ASP A 19 11.70 -12.01 -19.59
CA ASP A 19 10.60 -12.66 -20.35
C ASP A 19 9.36 -12.92 -19.48
N GLU A 20 9.55 -13.36 -18.24
CA GLU A 20 8.44 -13.57 -17.30
C GLU A 20 7.71 -12.25 -16.98
N ALA A 21 8.46 -11.20 -16.62
CA ALA A 21 7.86 -9.88 -16.33
C ALA A 21 7.17 -9.30 -17.59
N ASN A 22 7.69 -9.57 -18.78
CA ASN A 22 7.05 -9.14 -20.03
C ASN A 22 5.73 -9.88 -20.26
N ALA A 23 5.70 -11.19 -20.04
CA ALA A 23 4.49 -11.98 -20.20
C ALA A 23 3.38 -11.56 -19.22
N GLU A 24 3.74 -11.13 -18.01
CA GLU A 24 2.80 -10.62 -17.02
C GLU A 24 2.33 -9.19 -17.32
N SER A 25 3.27 -8.32 -17.78
CA SER A 25 2.98 -6.89 -17.92
C SER A 25 2.43 -6.51 -19.28
N ILE A 26 2.60 -7.33 -20.33
CA ILE A 26 2.13 -7.02 -21.69
C ILE A 26 1.29 -8.17 -22.21
N VAL A 27 -0.02 -7.98 -22.21
CA VAL A 27 -0.99 -8.99 -22.67
C VAL A 27 -1.85 -8.37 -23.78
N ASP A 28 -1.92 -9.00 -24.94
CA ASP A 28 -2.71 -8.56 -26.10
C ASP A 28 -2.44 -7.10 -26.50
N GLU A 29 -1.16 -6.69 -26.45
CA GLU A 29 -0.68 -5.31 -26.72
C GLU A 29 -1.10 -4.27 -25.65
N TRP A 30 -1.75 -4.69 -24.56
CA TRP A 30 -2.02 -3.83 -23.42
C TRP A 30 -0.90 -3.96 -22.39
N PHE A 31 -0.40 -2.82 -21.96
CA PHE A 31 0.55 -2.73 -20.87
C PHE A 31 -0.19 -2.55 -19.53
N TYR A 32 -0.05 -3.52 -18.66
CA TYR A 32 -0.54 -3.53 -17.29
C TYR A 32 0.45 -2.80 -16.41
N THR A 33 0.06 -1.60 -15.92
CA THR A 33 0.99 -0.71 -15.21
C THR A 33 1.32 -1.18 -13.80
N GLY A 34 0.48 -2.02 -13.21
CA GLY A 34 0.52 -2.39 -11.81
C GLY A 34 0.04 -1.27 -10.87
N ASP A 35 -0.49 -0.17 -11.44
CA ASP A 35 -1.07 0.93 -10.67
C ASP A 35 -2.60 0.86 -10.73
N ALA A 36 -3.26 1.01 -9.58
CA ALA A 36 -4.72 1.12 -9.49
C ALA A 36 -5.14 2.58 -9.57
N GLY A 37 -6.25 2.84 -10.28
CA GLY A 37 -6.78 4.18 -10.43
C GLY A 37 -8.26 4.21 -10.79
N PHE A 38 -8.78 5.41 -10.98
CA PHE A 38 -10.15 5.65 -11.41
C PHE A 38 -10.22 6.95 -12.23
N PHE A 39 -11.26 7.07 -13.05
CA PHE A 39 -11.60 8.32 -13.70
C PHE A 39 -12.66 9.05 -12.89
N ASP A 40 -12.54 10.36 -12.75
CA ASP A 40 -13.62 11.19 -12.23
C ASP A 40 -14.70 11.48 -13.30
N GLU A 41 -15.71 12.28 -12.93
CA GLU A 41 -16.83 12.62 -13.81
C GLU A 41 -16.39 13.49 -15.00
N ASP A 42 -15.28 14.20 -14.88
CA ASP A 42 -14.69 15.04 -15.93
C ASP A 42 -13.71 14.27 -16.83
N GLY A 43 -13.45 12.99 -16.52
CA GLY A 43 -12.58 12.10 -17.28
C GLY A 43 -11.09 12.21 -16.93
N PHE A 44 -10.73 12.84 -15.81
CA PHE A 44 -9.36 12.84 -15.32
C PHE A 44 -9.03 11.53 -14.62
N LEU A 45 -7.85 10.97 -14.94
CA LEU A 45 -7.34 9.76 -14.31
C LEU A 45 -6.63 10.09 -12.99
N PHE A 46 -7.10 9.48 -11.92
CA PHE A 46 -6.45 9.53 -10.61
C PHE A 46 -5.77 8.20 -10.32
N ILE A 47 -4.45 8.26 -10.10
CA ILE A 47 -3.67 7.10 -9.62
C ILE A 47 -3.85 7.02 -8.12
N HIS A 48 -4.22 5.85 -7.62
CA HIS A 48 -4.55 5.65 -6.21
C HIS A 48 -3.42 4.94 -5.46
N ASP A 49 -3.00 3.76 -5.92
CA ASP A 49 -1.92 2.96 -5.31
C ASP A 49 -1.42 1.86 -6.25
N ARG A 50 -0.49 1.04 -5.81
CA ARG A 50 -0.03 -0.16 -6.52
C ARG A 50 -0.96 -1.33 -6.26
N VAL A 51 -1.34 -2.05 -7.32
CA VAL A 51 -2.20 -3.25 -7.23
C VAL A 51 -1.59 -4.30 -6.29
N LYS A 52 -0.27 -4.53 -6.38
CA LYS A 52 0.44 -5.52 -5.54
C LYS A 52 0.59 -5.13 -4.07
N ASP A 53 0.42 -3.86 -3.75
CA ASP A 53 0.52 -3.36 -2.37
C ASP A 53 -0.87 -3.29 -1.69
N MET A 54 -1.94 -3.53 -2.45
CA MET A 54 -3.32 -3.58 -1.96
C MET A 54 -3.49 -4.68 -0.93
N ILE A 55 -4.12 -4.35 0.17
CA ILE A 55 -4.42 -5.26 1.28
C ILE A 55 -5.82 -5.83 1.07
N ILE A 56 -5.97 -7.15 1.14
CA ILE A 56 -7.27 -7.81 0.99
C ILE A 56 -7.71 -8.32 2.36
N SER A 57 -8.57 -7.57 3.02
CA SER A 57 -9.08 -7.87 4.36
C SER A 57 -10.56 -8.24 4.30
N GLY A 58 -10.89 -9.50 4.57
CA GLY A 58 -12.28 -9.96 4.55
C GLY A 58 -13.00 -9.80 3.21
N GLY A 59 -12.26 -9.76 2.10
CA GLY A 59 -12.79 -9.53 0.75
C GLY A 59 -12.87 -8.06 0.34
N GLU A 60 -12.54 -7.13 1.23
CA GLU A 60 -12.48 -5.70 0.94
C GLU A 60 -11.06 -5.29 0.51
N ASN A 61 -10.98 -4.44 -0.51
CA ASN A 61 -9.74 -3.90 -1.00
C ASN A 61 -9.37 -2.62 -0.24
N ILE A 62 -8.23 -2.64 0.43
CA ILE A 62 -7.71 -1.51 1.20
C ILE A 62 -6.39 -1.07 0.56
N TYR A 63 -6.32 0.19 0.23
CA TYR A 63 -5.13 0.77 -0.39
C TYR A 63 -4.27 1.46 0.68
N PRO A 64 -3.00 1.03 0.84
CA PRO A 64 -2.09 1.62 1.83
C PRO A 64 -2.02 3.15 1.78
N ALA A 65 -1.96 3.75 0.60
CA ALA A 65 -1.86 5.20 0.44
C ALA A 65 -3.05 5.96 1.06
N GLU A 66 -4.27 5.42 1.02
CA GLU A 66 -5.45 6.04 1.65
C GLU A 66 -5.29 6.08 3.18
N VAL A 67 -4.82 4.98 3.75
CA VAL A 67 -4.60 4.87 5.20
C VAL A 67 -3.42 5.72 5.64
N GLU A 68 -2.32 5.71 4.87
CA GLU A 68 -1.14 6.56 5.11
C GLU A 68 -1.53 8.05 5.11
N ASN A 69 -2.32 8.49 4.13
CA ASN A 69 -2.80 9.87 4.06
C ASN A 69 -3.66 10.25 5.27
N ALA A 70 -4.54 9.36 5.73
CA ALA A 70 -5.33 9.57 6.92
C ALA A 70 -4.45 9.69 8.18
N LEU A 71 -3.45 8.83 8.34
CA LEU A 71 -2.51 8.88 9.45
C LEU A 71 -1.65 10.15 9.40
N MET A 72 -1.16 10.53 8.22
CA MET A 72 -0.35 11.74 8.01
C MET A 72 -1.10 13.05 8.29
N SER A 73 -2.43 13.03 8.36
CA SER A 73 -3.22 14.20 8.81
C SER A 73 -3.16 14.42 10.32
N HIS A 74 -2.62 13.46 11.10
CA HIS A 74 -2.44 13.60 12.54
C HIS A 74 -1.28 14.56 12.85
N PRO A 75 -1.47 15.57 13.74
CA PRO A 75 -0.47 16.63 13.98
C PRO A 75 0.87 16.14 14.54
N ASP A 76 0.88 14.99 15.20
CA ASP A 76 2.08 14.44 15.83
C ASP A 76 2.78 13.37 14.97
N ILE A 77 2.24 13.01 13.80
CA ILE A 77 2.85 12.04 12.88
C ILE A 77 3.63 12.76 11.79
N ILE A 78 4.89 12.40 11.63
CA ILE A 78 5.77 12.96 10.58
C ILE A 78 5.95 12.02 9.40
N ASP A 79 5.77 10.72 9.59
CA ASP A 79 5.81 9.74 8.50
C ASP A 79 5.01 8.49 8.89
N ALA A 80 4.42 7.83 7.88
CA ALA A 80 3.67 6.61 8.07
C ALA A 80 3.85 5.66 6.88
N ALA A 81 3.88 4.36 7.16
CA ALA A 81 3.83 3.30 6.16
C ALA A 81 2.83 2.24 6.58
N VAL A 82 2.07 1.73 5.62
CA VAL A 82 1.01 0.75 5.86
C VAL A 82 1.24 -0.49 5.02
N VAL A 83 1.06 -1.66 5.63
CA VAL A 83 1.19 -2.97 4.99
C VAL A 83 0.10 -3.92 5.43
N GLY A 84 -0.19 -4.92 4.59
CA GLY A 84 -0.98 -6.08 4.97
C GLY A 84 -0.14 -7.09 5.74
N VAL A 85 -0.66 -7.53 6.88
CA VAL A 85 -0.08 -8.62 7.65
C VAL A 85 -1.08 -9.77 7.75
N PRO A 86 -0.61 -11.03 7.92
CA PRO A 86 -1.49 -12.19 7.96
C PRO A 86 -2.48 -12.13 9.12
N ASP A 87 -3.74 -12.46 8.85
CA ASP A 87 -4.80 -12.62 9.85
C ASP A 87 -5.57 -13.91 9.61
N ASP A 88 -5.89 -14.67 10.67
CA ASP A 88 -6.53 -15.99 10.54
C ASP A 88 -8.01 -15.89 10.14
N LYS A 89 -8.66 -14.78 10.47
CA LYS A 89 -10.08 -14.56 10.19
C LYS A 89 -10.31 -13.83 8.87
N TRP A 90 -9.48 -12.81 8.59
CA TRP A 90 -9.69 -11.89 7.49
C TRP A 90 -8.75 -12.13 6.30
N GLY A 91 -7.82 -13.11 6.41
CA GLY A 91 -6.75 -13.34 5.44
C GLY A 91 -5.58 -12.37 5.65
N GLU A 92 -5.87 -11.09 5.53
CA GLU A 92 -4.95 -10.00 5.87
C GLU A 92 -5.63 -8.98 6.77
N THR A 93 -4.82 -8.24 7.52
CA THR A 93 -5.26 -7.08 8.28
C THR A 93 -4.27 -5.91 8.11
N VAL A 94 -4.73 -4.71 8.40
CA VAL A 94 -3.95 -3.48 8.20
C VAL A 94 -3.02 -3.25 9.38
N LYS A 95 -1.72 -3.14 9.11
CA LYS A 95 -0.70 -2.74 10.09
C LYS A 95 -0.04 -1.43 9.66
N ALA A 96 0.04 -0.48 10.59
CA ALA A 96 0.72 0.79 10.39
C ALA A 96 2.07 0.82 11.11
N PHE A 97 3.06 1.44 10.47
CA PHE A 97 4.33 1.86 11.04
C PHE A 97 4.34 3.38 11.05
N VAL A 98 4.58 3.97 12.21
CA VAL A 98 4.42 5.41 12.43
C VAL A 98 5.68 6.01 13.04
N ILE A 99 6.10 7.16 12.50
CA ILE A 99 7.14 7.99 13.09
C ILE A 99 6.46 9.22 13.69
N LEU A 100 6.64 9.41 14.99
CA LEU A 100 6.14 10.59 15.69
C LEU A 100 7.12 11.75 15.64
N SER A 101 6.61 12.97 15.75
CA SER A 101 7.40 14.17 15.96
C SER A 101 8.21 14.06 17.25
N GLU A 102 9.36 14.71 17.29
CA GLU A 102 10.27 14.68 18.45
C GLU A 102 9.56 15.11 19.74
N GLY A 103 9.74 14.34 20.80
CA GLY A 103 9.14 14.57 22.09
C GLY A 103 7.65 14.26 22.20
N LYS A 104 7.01 13.74 21.13
CA LYS A 104 5.61 13.33 21.16
C LYS A 104 5.49 11.88 21.58
N ILE A 105 4.41 11.59 22.30
CA ILE A 105 4.05 10.24 22.77
C ILE A 105 2.59 10.02 22.43
N GLN A 106 2.31 8.94 21.71
CA GLN A 106 0.97 8.48 21.38
C GLN A 106 0.86 6.99 21.69
N SER A 107 -0.33 6.52 22.02
CA SER A 107 -0.60 5.09 22.11
C SER A 107 -1.11 4.56 20.76
N GLU A 108 -0.93 3.25 20.54
CA GLU A 108 -1.53 2.55 19.41
C GLU A 108 -3.05 2.81 19.34
N ALA A 109 -3.73 2.75 20.47
CA ALA A 109 -5.18 2.97 20.56
C ALA A 109 -5.59 4.38 20.11
N ASP A 110 -4.80 5.41 20.45
CA ASP A 110 -5.08 6.79 20.04
C ASP A 110 -4.95 6.96 18.53
N ILE A 111 -3.89 6.39 17.91
CA ILE A 111 -3.70 6.45 16.46
C ILE A 111 -4.80 5.69 15.73
N ILE A 112 -5.19 4.51 16.21
CA ILE A 112 -6.31 3.74 15.64
C ILE A 112 -7.62 4.51 15.78
N SER A 113 -7.88 5.13 16.94
CA SER A 113 -9.09 5.93 17.17
C SER A 113 -9.14 7.13 16.22
N TYR A 114 -8.03 7.84 16.07
CA TYR A 114 -7.93 8.95 15.14
C TYR A 114 -8.20 8.52 13.69
N SER A 115 -7.63 7.40 13.25
CA SER A 115 -7.87 6.92 11.89
C SER A 115 -9.33 6.59 11.59
N LYS A 116 -10.10 6.12 12.60
CA LYS A 116 -11.55 5.86 12.48
C LYS A 116 -12.40 7.11 12.29
N GLU A 117 -11.88 8.26 12.65
CA GLU A 117 -12.54 9.55 12.40
C GLU A 117 -12.30 10.05 10.96
N GLN A 118 -11.25 9.57 10.29
CA GLN A 118 -10.83 10.03 8.99
C GLN A 118 -11.29 9.12 7.84
N ILE A 119 -11.30 7.80 8.08
CA ILE A 119 -11.63 6.80 7.06
C ILE A 119 -12.57 5.72 7.60
N ALA A 120 -13.14 4.92 6.70
CA ALA A 120 -14.04 3.83 7.07
C ALA A 120 -13.34 2.83 8.00
N SER A 121 -14.04 2.36 9.03
CA SER A 121 -13.48 1.55 10.11
C SER A 121 -12.80 0.26 9.66
N TYR A 122 -13.27 -0.36 8.57
CA TYR A 122 -12.66 -1.58 8.03
C TYR A 122 -11.30 -1.33 7.35
N LYS A 123 -10.99 -0.08 7.00
CA LYS A 123 -9.71 0.35 6.42
C LYS A 123 -8.68 0.71 7.48
N CYS A 124 -9.13 0.98 8.72
CA CYS A 124 -8.25 1.45 9.78
C CYS A 124 -7.24 0.38 10.20
N PRO A 125 -6.03 0.78 10.64
CA PRO A 125 -5.07 -0.15 11.20
C PRO A 125 -5.67 -0.93 12.37
N THR A 126 -5.34 -2.22 12.44
CA THR A 126 -5.64 -3.08 13.59
C THR A 126 -4.46 -3.14 14.56
N SER A 127 -3.27 -2.74 14.09
CA SER A 127 -2.07 -2.61 14.92
C SER A 127 -1.15 -1.48 14.41
N VAL A 128 -0.42 -0.85 15.35
CA VAL A 128 0.50 0.25 15.08
C VAL A 128 1.83 -0.01 15.77
N ASP A 129 2.93 0.02 15.00
CA ASP A 129 4.28 0.04 15.55
C ASP A 129 4.89 1.43 15.41
N PHE A 130 5.46 1.94 16.49
CA PHE A 130 6.22 3.19 16.46
C PHE A 130 7.69 2.87 16.15
N ILE A 131 8.20 3.48 15.08
CA ILE A 131 9.56 3.25 14.59
C ILE A 131 10.29 4.57 14.36
N ASN A 132 11.61 4.51 14.25
CA ASN A 132 12.44 5.69 14.05
C ASN A 132 12.75 5.98 12.57
N ASP A 133 12.58 4.99 11.69
CA ASP A 133 12.87 5.12 10.26
C ASP A 133 11.98 4.18 9.44
N ILE A 134 11.47 4.68 8.31
CA ILE A 134 10.72 3.89 7.33
C ILE A 134 11.67 3.55 6.18
N PRO A 135 11.91 2.25 5.88
CA PRO A 135 12.83 1.86 4.83
C PRO A 135 12.35 2.36 3.46
N ARG A 136 13.23 3.06 2.75
CA ARG A 136 12.97 3.62 1.43
C ARG A 136 14.08 3.26 0.46
N ASN A 137 13.74 3.17 -0.82
CA ASN A 137 14.73 3.05 -1.88
C ASN A 137 15.40 4.42 -2.16
N PRO A 138 16.48 4.47 -2.99
CA PRO A 138 17.14 5.75 -3.33
C PRO A 138 16.24 6.79 -3.99
N SER A 139 15.10 6.40 -4.56
CA SER A 139 14.12 7.33 -5.14
C SER A 139 13.05 7.80 -4.12
N GLY A 140 13.19 7.44 -2.84
CA GLY A 140 12.28 7.82 -1.77
C GLY A 140 11.03 6.95 -1.61
N LYS A 141 10.85 5.90 -2.42
CA LYS A 141 9.69 5.01 -2.32
C LYS A 141 9.81 4.06 -1.13
N ILE A 142 8.74 3.92 -0.36
CA ILE A 142 8.65 2.99 0.77
C ILE A 142 8.89 1.56 0.28
N LEU A 143 9.79 0.85 0.96
CA LEU A 143 10.06 -0.56 0.74
C LEU A 143 9.12 -1.41 1.60
N ARG A 144 7.82 -1.43 1.24
CA ARG A 144 6.77 -2.16 1.99
C ARG A 144 7.11 -3.63 2.18
N ARG A 145 7.80 -4.25 1.21
CA ARG A 145 8.26 -5.64 1.34
C ARG A 145 9.10 -5.84 2.59
N VAL A 146 10.03 -4.93 2.89
CA VAL A 146 10.91 -5.03 4.08
C VAL A 146 10.10 -4.94 5.37
N LEU A 147 9.05 -4.12 5.40
CA LEU A 147 8.19 -3.95 6.57
C LEU A 147 7.28 -5.17 6.82
N ARG A 148 6.79 -5.80 5.75
CA ARG A 148 5.83 -6.91 5.87
C ARG A 148 6.48 -8.30 5.99
N GLU A 149 7.68 -8.49 5.43
CA GLU A 149 8.40 -9.77 5.34
C GLU A 149 8.45 -10.54 6.67
N PRO A 150 8.79 -9.93 7.83
CA PRO A 150 8.86 -10.64 9.10
C PRO A 150 7.54 -11.33 9.51
N PHE A 151 6.41 -10.74 9.19
CA PHE A 151 5.08 -11.28 9.56
C PHE A 151 4.64 -12.43 8.64
N TRP A 152 5.14 -12.46 7.40
CA TRP A 152 4.80 -13.50 6.42
C TRP A 152 5.72 -14.70 6.51
N GLU A 153 6.99 -14.51 6.87
CA GLU A 153 7.95 -15.61 7.08
C GLU A 153 7.51 -16.53 8.20
N GLU A 154 6.99 -16.00 9.32
CA GLU A 154 6.46 -16.76 10.44
C GLU A 154 5.31 -17.71 10.04
N LYS A 155 4.54 -17.39 9.00
CA LYS A 155 3.45 -18.22 8.46
C LYS A 155 3.86 -19.11 7.29
N GLY A 156 5.14 -19.13 6.89
CA GLY A 156 5.64 -19.99 5.81
C GLY A 156 5.09 -19.65 4.41
N ARG A 157 4.61 -18.44 4.21
CA ARG A 157 4.19 -17.90 2.91
C ARG A 157 5.25 -16.98 2.35
N ASN A 158 5.77 -17.29 1.16
CA ASN A 158 6.66 -16.38 0.44
C ASN A 158 5.87 -15.13 0.02
N VAL A 159 6.44 -13.97 0.35
CA VAL A 159 5.94 -12.68 -0.10
C VAL A 159 6.39 -12.48 -1.55
N SER A 160 5.48 -12.57 -2.48
CA SER A 160 5.72 -12.29 -3.90
C SER A 160 5.73 -10.78 -4.17
#